data_7b7b1ecd3e8e67fd210d5b07b1cc6420
#
_entry.id   7b7b1ecd3e8e67fd210d5b07b1cc6420
#
_cell.length_a   1.000
_cell.length_b   1.000
_cell.length_c   1.000
_cell.angle_alpha   90.00
_cell.angle_beta   90.00
_cell.angle_gamma   90.00
#
_symmetry.space_group_name_H-M   'P 1'
#
loop_
_entity.id
_entity.type
_entity.pdbx_description
1 polymer ?
#
loop_
_entity_poly.entity_id
_entity_poly.type
_entity_poly.pdbx_seq_one_letter_code
_entity_poly.pdbx_strand_id
1 'polypeptide(L)'
;MGRGRRCGHRNGCRTYAAERRRRLSAMFPGVRIVAPAGDLKVRSNDTDYRFRPDSDFAYLTGLGADYEPGAVLVMEPLADGEGHDTTLYLIPPAGADDEGFYSDPRSGEFWIGRRPGLHEFEVMTGITTAPLKDLPGGIRLANHPTKAVRRALSEMRMVKDEYEIQQLRDAVDATIAGFERVVEQLPRVVEHKRGERVIEATFDGHAREEGNAVGYET
;
A
#
# COMPACT_ATOMS: atom_id res chain seq x y z
N MET A 1 -1.74 7.95 25.97
CA MET A 1 -3.07 7.87 25.32
C MET A 1 -3.05 8.71 24.04
N GLY A 2 -2.48 8.19 22.97
CA GLY A 2 -2.42 8.81 21.65
C GLY A 2 -3.36 8.08 20.70
N ARG A 3 -4.62 8.45 20.65
CA ARG A 3 -5.55 7.95 19.63
C ARG A 3 -5.26 8.66 18.32
N GLY A 4 -4.64 7.92 17.41
CA GLY A 4 -4.21 8.34 16.12
C GLY A 4 -5.25 9.04 15.25
N ARG A 5 -4.80 10.08 14.62
CA ARG A 5 -5.42 10.80 13.48
C ARG A 5 -5.63 9.93 12.22
N ARG A 6 -5.78 8.60 12.35
CA ARG A 6 -5.89 7.67 11.22
C ARG A 6 -7.28 7.54 10.60
N CYS A 7 -8.34 8.08 11.22
CA CYS A 7 -9.70 7.84 10.75
C CYS A 7 -10.20 8.83 9.70
N GLY A 8 -9.72 10.08 9.69
CA GLY A 8 -10.11 11.11 8.71
C GLY A 8 -9.53 10.88 7.31
N HIS A 9 -8.32 10.33 7.22
CA HIS A 9 -7.64 10.10 5.93
C HIS A 9 -8.19 8.89 5.14
N ARG A 10 -8.80 7.90 5.79
CA ARG A 10 -9.28 6.67 5.13
C ARG A 10 -10.47 6.92 4.21
N ASN A 11 -11.43 7.74 4.62
CA ASN A 11 -12.60 8.05 3.78
C ASN A 11 -12.22 8.85 2.53
N GLY A 12 -11.28 9.78 2.64
CA GLY A 12 -10.74 10.51 1.49
C GLY A 12 -10.10 9.57 0.48
N CYS A 13 -9.16 8.73 0.92
CA CYS A 13 -8.45 7.79 0.04
C CYS A 13 -9.39 6.88 -0.75
N ARG A 14 -10.43 6.32 -0.10
CA ARG A 14 -11.44 5.47 -0.74
C ARG A 14 -12.14 6.17 -1.90
N THR A 15 -12.59 7.41 -1.69
CA THR A 15 -13.32 8.19 -2.70
C THR A 15 -12.45 8.50 -3.91
N TYR A 16 -11.22 8.94 -3.68
CA TYR A 16 -10.28 9.24 -4.78
C TYR A 16 -9.85 7.98 -5.52
N ALA A 17 -9.57 6.89 -4.83
CA ALA A 17 -9.26 5.62 -5.47
C ALA A 17 -10.43 5.09 -6.34
N ALA A 18 -11.68 5.25 -5.89
CA ALA A 18 -12.86 4.91 -6.69
C ALA A 18 -12.94 5.75 -7.96
N GLU A 19 -12.70 7.06 -7.87
CA GLU A 19 -12.70 7.95 -9.03
C GLU A 19 -11.56 7.60 -10.02
N ARG A 20 -10.38 7.24 -9.52
CA ARG A 20 -9.26 6.79 -10.35
C ARG A 20 -9.61 5.51 -11.11
N ARG A 21 -10.25 4.54 -10.44
CA ARG A 21 -10.76 3.31 -11.10
C ARG A 21 -11.80 3.64 -12.16
N ARG A 22 -12.74 4.53 -11.87
CA ARG A 22 -13.77 4.98 -12.83
C ARG A 22 -13.14 5.61 -14.07
N ARG A 23 -12.16 6.50 -13.90
CA ARG A 23 -11.43 7.13 -15.02
C ARG A 23 -10.68 6.11 -15.85
N LEU A 24 -9.97 5.18 -15.21
CA LEU A 24 -9.25 4.12 -15.91
C LEU A 24 -10.21 3.19 -16.67
N SER A 25 -11.33 2.83 -16.05
CA SER A 25 -12.39 2.02 -16.67
C SER A 25 -12.90 2.63 -17.96
N ALA A 26 -13.15 3.92 -17.98
CA ALA A 26 -13.60 4.65 -19.18
C ALA A 26 -12.54 4.67 -20.31
N MET A 27 -11.25 4.54 -19.99
CA MET A 27 -10.17 4.49 -20.98
C MET A 27 -9.99 3.11 -21.63
N PHE A 28 -10.50 2.05 -20.99
CA PHE A 28 -10.29 0.66 -21.42
C PHE A 28 -11.61 -0.13 -21.43
N PRO A 29 -12.63 0.31 -22.20
CA PRO A 29 -13.90 -0.41 -22.28
C PRO A 29 -13.69 -1.82 -22.81
N GLY A 30 -14.34 -2.80 -22.20
CA GLY A 30 -14.27 -4.20 -22.61
C GLY A 30 -12.94 -4.91 -22.35
N VAL A 31 -11.98 -4.26 -21.67
CA VAL A 31 -10.65 -4.83 -21.39
C VAL A 31 -10.50 -5.16 -19.92
N ARG A 32 -10.24 -6.43 -19.58
CA ARG A 32 -9.89 -6.80 -18.20
C ARG A 32 -8.62 -6.07 -17.76
N ILE A 33 -8.71 -5.38 -16.63
CA ILE A 33 -7.59 -4.68 -16.00
C ILE A 33 -7.18 -5.47 -14.75
N VAL A 34 -5.89 -5.78 -14.65
CA VAL A 34 -5.32 -6.48 -13.49
C VAL A 34 -4.15 -5.68 -12.96
N ALA A 35 -4.18 -5.38 -11.66
CA ALA A 35 -3.09 -4.69 -10.96
C ALA A 35 -2.67 -5.52 -9.73
N PRO A 36 -1.58 -6.27 -9.81
CA PRO A 36 -1.04 -7.00 -8.67
C PRO A 36 -0.29 -6.04 -7.74
N ALA A 37 -0.40 -6.27 -6.44
CA ALA A 37 0.36 -5.53 -5.42
C ALA A 37 1.86 -5.85 -5.45
N GLY A 38 2.22 -7.00 -6.03
CA GLY A 38 3.54 -7.59 -5.89
C GLY A 38 3.66 -8.39 -4.59
N ASP A 39 4.82 -8.97 -4.40
CA ASP A 39 5.09 -9.85 -3.28
C ASP A 39 6.27 -9.36 -2.44
N LEU A 40 6.49 -10.00 -1.28
CA LEU A 40 7.66 -9.81 -0.43
C LEU A 40 8.94 -10.07 -1.25
N LYS A 41 9.98 -9.33 -0.92
CA LYS A 41 11.32 -9.50 -1.52
C LYS A 41 12.29 -9.93 -0.45
N VAL A 42 12.87 -11.11 -0.61
CA VAL A 42 13.87 -11.63 0.31
C VAL A 42 15.06 -10.66 0.38
N ARG A 43 15.41 -10.28 1.60
CA ARG A 43 16.60 -9.50 1.90
C ARG A 43 17.78 -10.42 2.18
N SER A 44 17.56 -11.44 3.02
CA SER A 44 18.60 -12.38 3.46
C SER A 44 17.95 -13.54 4.18
N ASN A 45 18.28 -14.77 3.82
CA ASN A 45 17.75 -16.02 4.43
C ASN A 45 16.22 -16.02 4.47
N ASP A 46 15.65 -16.00 5.67
CA ASP A 46 14.23 -15.97 5.99
C ASP A 46 13.68 -14.56 6.29
N THR A 47 14.48 -13.52 6.01
CA THR A 47 14.12 -12.12 6.29
C THR A 47 13.81 -11.38 5.00
N ASP A 48 12.66 -10.73 4.96
CA ASP A 48 12.22 -9.93 3.84
C ASP A 48 12.51 -8.43 4.06
N TYR A 49 12.61 -7.69 2.94
CA TYR A 49 12.46 -6.24 2.98
C TYR A 49 11.02 -5.88 3.37
N ARG A 50 10.86 -4.70 3.97
CA ARG A 50 9.53 -4.17 4.21
C ARG A 50 8.73 -4.14 2.89
N PHE A 51 7.51 -4.65 2.93
CA PHE A 51 6.64 -4.67 1.77
C PHE A 51 6.33 -3.26 1.29
N ARG A 52 6.42 -3.07 -0.02
CA ARG A 52 5.94 -1.88 -0.72
C ARG A 52 5.15 -2.34 -1.93
N PRO A 53 3.85 -2.03 -2.00
CA PRO A 53 3.02 -2.42 -3.14
C PRO A 53 3.47 -1.73 -4.42
N ASP A 54 3.16 -2.35 -5.55
CA ASP A 54 3.28 -1.70 -6.86
C ASP A 54 2.48 -0.40 -6.86
N SER A 55 3.03 0.64 -7.47
CA SER A 55 2.44 1.98 -7.47
C SER A 55 1.09 2.04 -8.19
N ASP A 56 0.85 1.20 -9.20
CA ASP A 56 -0.42 1.10 -9.91
C ASP A 56 -1.50 0.50 -9.00
N PHE A 57 -1.14 -0.57 -8.25
CA PHE A 57 -2.02 -1.15 -7.25
C PHE A 57 -2.40 -0.15 -6.15
N ALA A 58 -1.39 0.49 -5.55
CA ALA A 58 -1.62 1.47 -4.49
C ALA A 58 -2.49 2.65 -4.96
N TYR A 59 -2.27 3.14 -6.17
CA TYR A 59 -3.04 4.23 -6.77
C TYR A 59 -4.52 3.89 -6.96
N LEU A 60 -4.81 2.65 -7.38
CA LEU A 60 -6.17 2.18 -7.66
C LEU A 60 -6.92 1.70 -6.41
N THR A 61 -6.23 1.27 -5.35
CA THR A 61 -6.85 0.72 -4.15
C THR A 61 -6.81 1.67 -2.95
N GLY A 62 -5.83 2.55 -2.90
CA GLY A 62 -5.50 3.35 -1.72
C GLY A 62 -4.76 2.56 -0.63
N LEU A 63 -4.36 1.32 -0.89
CA LEU A 63 -3.63 0.48 0.06
C LEU A 63 -2.13 0.72 -0.05
N GLY A 64 -1.49 1.07 1.07
CA GLY A 64 -0.07 1.37 1.17
C GLY A 64 0.77 0.19 1.69
N ALA A 65 1.96 0.51 2.20
CA ALA A 65 2.99 -0.45 2.59
C ALA A 65 2.65 -1.33 3.82
N ASP A 66 1.66 -0.96 4.61
CA ASP A 66 1.27 -1.71 5.82
C ASP A 66 0.19 -2.77 5.53
N TYR A 67 -0.10 -3.04 4.25
CA TYR A 67 -1.16 -3.98 3.83
C TYR A 67 -0.60 -5.19 3.06
N GLU A 68 -1.47 -5.93 2.38
CA GLU A 68 -1.25 -7.32 1.98
C GLU A 68 -0.27 -7.48 0.79
N PRO A 69 0.89 -8.11 0.99
CA PRO A 69 1.66 -8.66 -0.12
C PRO A 69 0.86 -9.75 -0.84
N GLY A 70 1.04 -9.84 -2.15
CA GLY A 70 0.37 -10.83 -2.99
C GLY A 70 -1.07 -10.49 -3.36
N ALA A 71 -1.64 -9.38 -2.87
CA ALA A 71 -2.99 -8.94 -3.26
C ALA A 71 -3.07 -8.61 -4.76
N VAL A 72 -4.25 -8.82 -5.35
CA VAL A 72 -4.49 -8.57 -6.77
C VAL A 72 -5.82 -7.84 -6.95
N LEU A 73 -5.78 -6.66 -7.56
CA LEU A 73 -6.97 -5.97 -8.01
C LEU A 73 -7.33 -6.44 -9.42
N VAL A 74 -8.57 -6.86 -9.61
CA VAL A 74 -9.11 -7.21 -10.93
C VAL A 74 -10.32 -6.34 -11.20
N MET A 75 -10.36 -5.71 -12.37
CA MET A 75 -11.50 -4.99 -12.89
C MET A 75 -11.98 -5.74 -14.14
N GLU A 76 -13.10 -6.43 -14.00
CA GLU A 76 -13.73 -7.19 -15.11
C GLU A 76 -14.67 -6.28 -15.89
N PRO A 77 -14.58 -6.27 -17.23
CA PRO A 77 -15.49 -5.47 -18.03
C PRO A 77 -16.92 -5.99 -17.88
N LEU A 78 -17.87 -5.08 -17.75
CA LEU A 78 -19.28 -5.43 -17.77
C LEU A 78 -19.71 -5.94 -19.14
N ALA A 79 -20.76 -6.78 -19.18
CA ALA A 79 -21.24 -7.41 -20.40
C ALA A 79 -21.74 -6.41 -21.46
N ASP A 80 -22.21 -5.24 -21.03
CA ASP A 80 -22.63 -4.13 -21.90
C ASP A 80 -21.43 -3.31 -22.44
N GLY A 81 -20.22 -3.59 -21.96
CA GLY A 81 -19.00 -2.88 -22.32
C GLY A 81 -18.84 -1.50 -21.64
N GLU A 82 -19.78 -1.10 -20.80
CA GLU A 82 -19.74 0.19 -20.10
C GLU A 82 -19.39 0.02 -18.62
N GLY A 83 -18.09 0.07 -18.32
CA GLY A 83 -17.63 -0.02 -16.94
C GLY A 83 -16.99 -1.35 -16.59
N HIS A 84 -16.71 -1.53 -15.31
CA HIS A 84 -16.05 -2.72 -14.75
C HIS A 84 -16.60 -3.06 -13.38
N ASP A 85 -16.81 -4.34 -13.13
CA ASP A 85 -16.88 -4.87 -11.78
C ASP A 85 -15.48 -5.01 -11.20
N THR A 86 -15.30 -4.55 -9.98
CA THR A 86 -13.98 -4.52 -9.35
C THR A 86 -13.94 -5.44 -8.14
N THR A 87 -13.00 -6.38 -8.13
CA THR A 87 -12.75 -7.29 -7.03
C THR A 87 -11.28 -7.22 -6.58
N LEU A 88 -11.08 -7.16 -5.27
CA LEU A 88 -9.78 -7.22 -4.63
C LEU A 88 -9.56 -8.62 -4.04
N TYR A 89 -8.63 -9.35 -4.62
CA TYR A 89 -8.26 -10.69 -4.18
C TYR A 89 -7.14 -10.62 -3.16
N LEU A 90 -7.31 -11.26 -2.01
CA LEU A 90 -6.42 -11.18 -0.85
C LEU A 90 -6.17 -12.59 -0.28
N ILE A 91 -5.05 -12.75 0.41
CA ILE A 91 -4.81 -13.92 1.27
C ILE A 91 -5.50 -13.62 2.61
N PRO A 92 -6.57 -14.35 2.98
CA PRO A 92 -7.21 -14.13 4.27
C PRO A 92 -6.25 -14.45 5.41
N PRO A 93 -6.22 -13.66 6.51
CA PRO A 93 -5.43 -14.03 7.68
C PRO A 93 -5.97 -15.32 8.30
N ALA A 94 -5.07 -16.17 8.79
CA ALA A 94 -5.40 -17.34 9.58
C ALA A 94 -5.38 -16.98 11.07
N GLY A 95 -6.57 -16.89 11.67
CA GLY A 95 -6.77 -16.57 13.07
C GLY A 95 -6.50 -17.77 14.00
N ALA A 96 -6.67 -17.57 15.31
CA ALA A 96 -6.30 -18.55 16.35
C ALA A 96 -6.97 -19.93 16.20
N ASP A 97 -8.14 -19.98 15.56
CA ASP A 97 -8.89 -21.22 15.35
C ASP A 97 -8.58 -21.90 14.00
N ASP A 98 -7.69 -21.32 13.19
CA ASP A 98 -7.31 -21.83 11.88
C ASP A 98 -6.04 -22.70 11.97
N GLU A 99 -5.97 -23.79 11.18
CA GLU A 99 -4.77 -24.62 11.08
C GLU A 99 -3.51 -23.83 10.64
N GLY A 100 -3.72 -22.78 9.84
CA GLY A 100 -2.67 -21.90 9.35
C GLY A 100 -2.07 -20.97 10.41
N PHE A 101 -2.69 -20.82 11.59
CA PHE A 101 -2.26 -19.87 12.61
C PHE A 101 -0.78 -19.98 12.97
N TYR A 102 -0.31 -21.21 13.22
CA TYR A 102 1.10 -21.50 13.54
C TYR A 102 1.90 -21.99 12.33
N SER A 103 1.24 -22.67 11.38
CA SER A 103 1.92 -23.39 10.32
C SER A 103 2.22 -22.56 9.08
N ASP A 104 1.47 -21.47 8.86
CA ASP A 104 1.68 -20.58 7.70
C ASP A 104 2.30 -19.24 8.14
N PRO A 105 3.59 -19.02 7.88
CA PRO A 105 4.27 -17.78 8.23
C PRO A 105 3.78 -16.58 7.41
N ARG A 106 3.01 -16.81 6.35
CA ARG A 106 2.53 -15.76 5.44
C ARG A 106 1.17 -15.21 5.85
N SER A 107 0.27 -16.05 6.33
CA SER A 107 -1.09 -15.67 6.69
C SER A 107 -1.42 -15.89 8.17
N GLY A 108 -0.63 -16.67 8.90
CA GLY A 108 -0.86 -16.98 10.30
C GLY A 108 -0.64 -15.76 11.21
N GLU A 109 -1.68 -15.37 11.95
CA GLU A 109 -1.61 -14.21 12.86
C GLU A 109 -0.56 -14.37 13.96
N PHE A 110 -0.13 -15.59 14.27
CA PHE A 110 0.99 -15.83 15.16
C PHE A 110 2.29 -15.18 14.68
N TRP A 111 2.52 -15.18 13.36
CA TRP A 111 3.74 -14.67 12.73
C TRP A 111 3.65 -13.20 12.35
N ILE A 112 2.49 -12.81 11.78
CA ILE A 112 2.32 -11.51 11.15
C ILE A 112 1.50 -10.53 11.99
N GLY A 113 0.95 -10.99 13.13
CA GLY A 113 0.00 -10.23 13.93
C GLY A 113 -1.39 -10.14 13.28
N ARG A 114 -2.33 -9.51 13.99
CA ARG A 114 -3.70 -9.34 13.50
C ARG A 114 -3.70 -8.43 12.27
N ARG A 115 -4.32 -8.92 11.19
CA ARG A 115 -4.58 -8.16 9.96
C ARG A 115 -6.07 -8.05 9.67
N PRO A 116 -6.49 -7.06 8.87
CA PRO A 116 -7.87 -6.98 8.42
C PRO A 116 -8.28 -8.23 7.65
N GLY A 117 -9.48 -8.75 7.91
CA GLY A 117 -10.11 -9.78 7.10
C GLY A 117 -10.73 -9.21 5.83
N LEU A 118 -11.29 -10.08 4.98
CA LEU A 118 -11.89 -9.68 3.69
C LEU A 118 -12.95 -8.58 3.89
N HIS A 119 -13.88 -8.76 4.81
CA HIS A 119 -14.92 -7.78 5.07
C HIS A 119 -14.37 -6.42 5.55
N GLU A 120 -13.34 -6.44 6.40
CA GLU A 120 -12.70 -5.20 6.86
C GLU A 120 -12.04 -4.45 5.68
N PHE A 121 -11.39 -5.16 4.75
CA PHE A 121 -10.86 -4.57 3.52
C PHE A 121 -11.95 -4.01 2.62
N GLU A 122 -13.09 -4.69 2.50
CA GLU A 122 -14.23 -4.19 1.75
C GLU A 122 -14.76 -2.87 2.31
N VAL A 123 -14.92 -2.79 3.63
CA VAL A 123 -15.31 -1.55 4.32
C VAL A 123 -14.27 -0.45 4.10
N MET A 124 -12.98 -0.77 4.19
CA MET A 124 -11.89 0.20 4.04
C MET A 124 -11.78 0.76 2.63
N THR A 125 -11.86 -0.11 1.62
CA THR A 125 -11.58 0.25 0.22
C THR A 125 -12.83 0.57 -0.60
N GLY A 126 -13.97 0.03 -0.18
CA GLY A 126 -15.22 0.05 -0.97
C GLY A 126 -15.13 -0.82 -2.21
N ILE A 127 -14.27 -1.83 -2.20
CA ILE A 127 -14.09 -2.79 -3.27
C ILE A 127 -14.56 -4.15 -2.77
N THR A 128 -15.35 -4.88 -3.54
CA THR A 128 -15.70 -6.27 -3.25
C THR A 128 -14.44 -7.10 -3.07
N THR A 129 -14.39 -7.92 -2.02
CA THR A 129 -13.20 -8.73 -1.72
C THR A 129 -13.46 -10.21 -1.91
N ALA A 130 -12.43 -10.96 -2.27
CA ALA A 130 -12.47 -12.41 -2.38
C ALA A 130 -11.13 -13.04 -1.97
N PRO A 131 -11.11 -14.31 -1.55
CA PRO A 131 -9.86 -15.02 -1.30
C PRO A 131 -9.01 -15.11 -2.56
N LEU A 132 -7.69 -14.97 -2.43
CA LEU A 132 -6.77 -15.04 -3.58
C LEU A 132 -6.85 -16.37 -4.34
N LYS A 133 -7.18 -17.47 -3.66
CA LYS A 133 -7.40 -18.78 -4.29
C LYS A 133 -8.53 -18.78 -5.34
N ASP A 134 -9.46 -17.84 -5.24
CA ASP A 134 -10.61 -17.71 -6.13
C ASP A 134 -10.32 -16.74 -7.31
N LEU A 135 -9.06 -16.33 -7.47
CA LEU A 135 -8.63 -15.50 -8.60
C LEU A 135 -8.99 -16.20 -9.92
N PRO A 136 -9.65 -15.51 -10.87
CA PRO A 136 -10.05 -16.10 -12.14
C PRO A 136 -8.88 -16.75 -12.88
N GLY A 137 -9.11 -17.96 -13.40
CA GLY A 137 -8.10 -18.69 -14.17
C GLY A 137 -7.63 -17.91 -15.40
N GLY A 138 -6.40 -18.23 -15.86
CA GLY A 138 -5.81 -17.62 -17.04
C GLY A 138 -5.11 -16.27 -16.80
N ILE A 139 -5.18 -15.69 -15.61
CA ILE A 139 -4.45 -14.47 -15.26
C ILE A 139 -2.98 -14.82 -14.98
N ARG A 140 -2.08 -14.33 -15.83
CA ARG A 140 -0.62 -14.41 -15.60
C ARG A 140 -0.15 -13.08 -15.02
N LEU A 141 0.04 -13.01 -13.70
CA LEU A 141 0.36 -11.77 -12.98
C LEU A 141 1.60 -11.06 -13.52
N ALA A 142 2.61 -11.80 -13.97
CA ALA A 142 3.82 -11.22 -14.56
C ALA A 142 3.56 -10.35 -15.81
N ASN A 143 2.42 -10.52 -16.47
CA ASN A 143 2.04 -9.76 -17.67
C ASN A 143 1.16 -8.54 -17.35
N HIS A 144 0.91 -8.27 -16.05
CA HIS A 144 -0.01 -7.23 -15.62
C HIS A 144 0.64 -6.21 -14.67
N PRO A 145 0.14 -4.97 -14.69
CA PRO A 145 -0.73 -4.42 -15.73
C PRO A 145 -0.08 -4.47 -17.11
N THR A 146 -0.89 -4.53 -18.16
CA THR A 146 -0.35 -4.47 -19.54
C THR A 146 0.38 -3.13 -19.79
N LYS A 147 1.26 -3.08 -20.79
CA LYS A 147 2.00 -1.85 -21.12
C LYS A 147 1.09 -0.65 -21.38
N ALA A 148 -0.07 -0.86 -22.03
CA ALA A 148 -1.03 0.20 -22.32
C ALA A 148 -1.67 0.73 -21.02
N VAL A 149 -2.12 -0.15 -20.14
CA VAL A 149 -2.70 0.21 -18.83
C VAL A 149 -1.67 0.89 -17.94
N ARG A 150 -0.45 0.37 -17.86
CA ARG A 150 0.64 0.97 -17.08
C ARG A 150 1.00 2.39 -17.57
N ARG A 151 1.02 2.60 -18.88
CA ARG A 151 1.24 3.93 -19.45
C ARG A 151 0.11 4.88 -19.05
N ALA A 152 -1.14 4.48 -19.22
CA ALA A 152 -2.29 5.30 -18.83
C ALA A 152 -2.26 5.66 -17.34
N LEU A 153 -1.96 4.70 -16.46
CA LEU A 153 -1.80 4.94 -15.02
C LEU A 153 -0.64 5.90 -14.72
N SER A 154 0.47 5.79 -15.44
CA SER A 154 1.59 6.73 -15.29
C SER A 154 1.19 8.15 -15.68
N GLU A 155 0.47 8.33 -16.78
CA GLU A 155 -0.06 9.64 -17.21
C GLU A 155 -1.08 10.19 -16.18
N MET A 156 -1.99 9.34 -15.67
CA MET A 156 -2.96 9.75 -14.66
C MET A 156 -2.28 10.25 -13.38
N ARG A 157 -1.18 9.64 -12.96
CA ARG A 157 -0.42 10.04 -11.76
C ARG A 157 0.40 11.32 -11.93
N MET A 158 0.59 11.82 -13.15
CA MET A 158 1.34 13.06 -13.36
C MET A 158 0.60 14.26 -12.77
N VAL A 159 -0.73 14.31 -12.88
CA VAL A 159 -1.55 15.34 -12.28
C VAL A 159 -2.13 14.81 -10.98
N LYS A 160 -1.76 15.47 -9.87
CA LYS A 160 -2.17 15.06 -8.52
C LYS A 160 -3.58 15.52 -8.23
N ASP A 161 -4.38 14.64 -7.64
CA ASP A 161 -5.66 15.01 -7.07
C ASP A 161 -5.49 15.69 -5.68
N GLU A 162 -6.58 16.24 -5.14
CA GLU A 162 -6.54 16.97 -3.87
C GLU A 162 -6.09 16.10 -2.69
N TYR A 163 -6.42 14.81 -2.72
CA TYR A 163 -5.94 13.88 -1.70
C TYR A 163 -4.42 13.71 -1.76
N GLU A 164 -3.87 13.51 -2.97
CA GLU A 164 -2.42 13.38 -3.17
C GLU A 164 -1.69 14.67 -2.80
N ILE A 165 -2.27 15.84 -3.13
CA ILE A 165 -1.72 17.14 -2.74
C ILE A 165 -1.66 17.26 -1.21
N GLN A 166 -2.74 16.86 -0.52
CA GLN A 166 -2.74 16.90 0.94
C GLN A 166 -1.70 15.95 1.55
N GLN A 167 -1.57 14.72 1.00
CA GLN A 167 -0.53 13.78 1.46
C GLN A 167 0.89 14.32 1.25
N LEU A 168 1.13 15.05 0.17
CA LEU A 168 2.42 15.72 -0.06
C LEU A 168 2.68 16.82 0.98
N ARG A 169 1.65 17.62 1.34
CA ARG A 169 1.77 18.63 2.39
C ARG A 169 2.07 18.00 3.75
N ASP A 170 1.33 16.96 4.11
CA ASP A 170 1.54 16.21 5.36
C ASP A 170 2.97 15.63 5.43
N ALA A 171 3.50 15.13 4.29
CA ALA A 171 4.87 14.64 4.22
C ALA A 171 5.92 15.75 4.37
N VAL A 172 5.66 16.95 3.83
CA VAL A 172 6.53 18.12 4.02
C VAL A 172 6.55 18.52 5.49
N ASP A 173 5.39 18.63 6.14
CA ASP A 173 5.28 19.00 7.55
C ASP A 173 6.00 17.97 8.45
N ALA A 174 5.82 16.67 8.19
CA ALA A 174 6.54 15.62 8.90
C ALA A 174 8.05 15.71 8.68
N THR A 175 8.50 16.05 7.47
CA THR A 175 9.92 16.22 7.15
C THR A 175 10.52 17.40 7.91
N ILE A 176 9.83 18.53 7.97
CA ILE A 176 10.27 19.71 8.74
C ILE A 176 10.45 19.33 10.22
N ALA A 177 9.44 18.70 10.83
CA ALA A 177 9.52 18.25 12.21
C ALA A 177 10.66 17.22 12.44
N GLY A 178 10.94 16.37 11.44
CA GLY A 178 12.10 15.45 11.47
C GLY A 178 13.43 16.19 11.52
N PHE A 179 13.60 17.25 10.74
CA PHE A 179 14.79 18.09 10.79
C PHE A 179 14.92 18.83 12.14
N GLU A 180 13.84 19.32 12.71
CA GLU A 180 13.86 19.94 14.04
C GLU A 180 14.39 18.96 15.10
N ARG A 181 13.92 17.69 15.09
CA ARG A 181 14.46 16.64 15.97
C ARG A 181 15.94 16.36 15.74
N VAL A 182 16.41 16.39 14.49
CA VAL A 182 17.84 16.23 14.18
C VAL A 182 18.65 17.39 14.78
N VAL A 183 18.18 18.63 14.64
CA VAL A 183 18.84 19.81 15.24
C VAL A 183 18.96 19.68 16.76
N GLU A 184 17.94 19.20 17.44
CA GLU A 184 17.98 18.94 18.90
C GLU A 184 19.06 17.91 19.28
N GLN A 185 19.40 16.98 18.39
CA GLN A 185 20.43 15.96 18.62
C GLN A 185 21.87 16.42 18.29
N LEU A 186 22.06 17.58 17.69
CA LEU A 186 23.40 18.05 17.29
C LEU A 186 24.44 18.04 18.41
N PRO A 187 24.17 18.41 19.67
CA PRO A 187 25.15 18.28 20.75
C PRO A 187 25.65 16.83 20.92
N ARG A 188 24.73 15.85 20.87
CA ARG A 188 25.04 14.41 20.93
C ARG A 188 25.81 13.94 19.70
N VAL A 189 25.45 14.46 18.53
CA VAL A 189 26.10 14.12 17.24
C VAL A 189 27.60 14.47 17.27
N VAL A 190 27.94 15.65 17.78
CA VAL A 190 29.33 16.14 17.85
C VAL A 190 30.18 15.27 18.80
N GLU A 191 29.62 14.79 19.89
CA GLU A 191 30.32 13.98 20.89
C GLU A 191 30.40 12.49 20.52
N HIS A 192 29.54 12.02 19.61
CA HIS A 192 29.40 10.59 19.28
C HIS A 192 30.39 10.18 18.17
N LYS A 193 31.07 9.02 18.31
CA LYS A 193 32.03 8.51 17.31
C LYS A 193 31.43 8.28 15.91
N ARG A 194 30.10 8.14 15.83
CA ARG A 194 29.31 7.90 14.61
C ARG A 194 28.16 8.89 14.58
N GLY A 195 28.49 10.19 14.59
CA GLY A 195 27.51 11.26 14.67
C GLY A 195 26.50 11.24 13.52
N GLU A 196 26.95 10.93 12.30
CA GLU A 196 26.08 10.78 11.12
C GLU A 196 25.00 9.70 11.31
N ARG A 197 25.31 8.61 12.03
CA ARG A 197 24.32 7.56 12.33
C ARG A 197 23.31 7.97 13.39
N VAL A 198 23.67 8.92 14.24
CA VAL A 198 22.71 9.52 15.19
C VAL A 198 21.69 10.36 14.41
N ILE A 199 22.15 11.11 13.40
CA ILE A 199 21.27 11.87 12.50
C ILE A 199 20.33 10.95 11.75
N GLU A 200 20.88 9.95 11.04
CA GLU A 200 20.13 8.94 10.30
C GLU A 200 19.06 8.28 11.18
N ALA A 201 19.46 7.71 12.32
CA ALA A 201 18.54 7.03 13.22
C ALA A 201 17.46 7.94 13.80
N THR A 202 17.78 9.22 14.04
CA THR A 202 16.82 10.20 14.54
C THR A 202 15.77 10.53 13.47
N PHE A 203 16.22 10.79 12.25
CA PHE A 203 15.30 11.12 11.14
C PHE A 203 14.46 9.92 10.72
N ASP A 204 15.08 8.75 10.55
CA ASP A 204 14.38 7.51 10.19
C ASP A 204 13.35 7.11 11.25
N GLY A 205 13.70 7.23 12.52
CA GLY A 205 12.79 7.00 13.64
C GLY A 205 11.58 7.90 13.57
N HIS A 206 11.78 9.21 13.35
CA HIS A 206 10.70 10.17 13.20
C HIS A 206 9.83 9.87 11.96
N ALA A 207 10.44 9.64 10.81
CA ALA A 207 9.73 9.31 9.58
C ALA A 207 8.87 8.03 9.73
N ARG A 208 9.32 7.09 10.57
CA ARG A 208 8.56 5.87 10.88
C ARG A 208 7.43 6.09 11.88
N GLU A 209 7.61 6.99 12.85
CA GLU A 209 6.60 7.34 13.85
C GLU A 209 5.44 8.12 13.23
N GLU A 210 5.73 9.14 12.43
CA GLU A 210 4.75 10.06 11.86
C GLU A 210 4.21 9.60 10.49
N GLY A 211 5.00 8.85 9.72
CA GLY A 211 4.69 8.34 8.40
C GLY A 211 4.87 6.83 8.28
N ASN A 212 5.27 6.40 7.10
CA ASN A 212 5.53 4.98 6.82
C ASN A 212 7.03 4.66 6.80
N ALA A 213 7.82 5.51 6.18
CA ALA A 213 9.27 5.38 6.03
C ALA A 213 9.83 6.68 5.43
N VAL A 214 11.16 6.76 5.33
CA VAL A 214 11.85 7.79 4.55
C VAL A 214 11.53 7.64 3.06
N GLY A 215 11.54 8.75 2.33
CA GLY A 215 11.35 8.76 0.87
C GLY A 215 12.62 8.44 0.10
N TYR A 216 13.75 8.80 0.69
CA TYR A 216 15.11 8.58 0.19
C TYR A 216 15.99 8.11 1.36
N GLU A 217 17.18 7.61 1.06
CA GLU A 217 18.19 7.33 2.09
C GLU A 217 18.55 8.64 2.84
N THR A 218 18.73 8.53 4.13
CA THR A 218 19.05 9.66 5.02
C THR A 218 20.54 9.92 5.09
#